data_d0183c048268e3571dd614d204e347c1
#
_entry.id   d0183c048268e3571dd614d204e347c1
#
_cell.length_a   1.000
_cell.length_b   1.000
_cell.length_c   1.000
_cell.angle_alpha   90.00
_cell.angle_beta   90.00
_cell.angle_gamma   90.00
#
_symmetry.space_group_name_H-M   'P 1'
#
loop_
_entity.id
_entity.type
_entity.pdbx_description
1 polymer ?
#
loop_
_entity_poly.entity_id
_entity_poly.type
_entity_poly.pdbx_seq_one_letter_code
_entity_poly.pdbx_strand_id
1 'polypeptide(L)'
;MALTPSTMLPLGTNAPDFKLPDTDGKIVSLADFKDKAALVVVFMCNHCPYVVHIRGGLAQLAYDYSPKNVAIVGINSNDAKNYPADSPAKMKDEVKTAGYIFPYLYDETQAVAKKYRAACTPDIFLFDCGRRLVYRGQFDASRPGNGIPVTGKDLRAALDAVLAGKSTSEFQVASIGCNIKWKTGNEPDYF
;
A
#
# COMPACT_ATOMS: atom_id res chain seq x y z
N MET A 1 16.74 -12.14 1.60
CA MET A 1 15.76 -11.18 0.99
C MET A 1 16.46 -9.83 0.92
N ALA A 2 16.47 -9.19 -0.25
CA ALA A 2 17.04 -7.85 -0.39
C ALA A 2 16.13 -6.83 0.31
N LEU A 3 16.72 -5.93 1.07
CA LEU A 3 16.06 -4.79 1.67
C LEU A 3 15.96 -3.70 0.58
N THR A 4 14.75 -3.37 0.18
CA THR A 4 14.48 -2.49 -0.96
C THR A 4 13.73 -1.24 -0.49
N PRO A 5 14.25 -0.04 -0.76
CA PRO A 5 13.51 1.21 -0.50
C PRO A 5 12.47 1.48 -1.60
N SER A 6 11.47 2.28 -1.27
CA SER A 6 10.56 2.88 -2.26
C SER A 6 11.32 3.72 -3.28
N THR A 7 10.86 3.74 -4.53
CA THR A 7 11.41 4.60 -5.58
C THR A 7 11.11 6.08 -5.37
N MET A 8 10.24 6.39 -4.40
CA MET A 8 9.84 7.76 -4.06
C MET A 8 9.24 8.52 -5.28
N LEU A 9 8.18 7.95 -5.87
CA LEU A 9 7.42 8.56 -6.97
C LEU A 9 7.21 10.08 -6.73
N PRO A 10 7.42 10.98 -7.73
CA PRO A 10 7.33 12.42 -7.51
C PRO A 10 5.98 12.86 -6.94
N LEU A 11 6.00 13.74 -5.93
CA LEU A 11 4.79 14.37 -5.39
C LEU A 11 4.05 15.13 -6.49
N GLY A 12 2.72 15.18 -6.39
CA GLY A 12 1.86 15.77 -7.41
C GLY A 12 1.55 14.84 -8.58
N THR A 13 2.16 13.65 -8.67
CA THR A 13 1.80 12.64 -9.67
C THR A 13 0.32 12.25 -9.52
N ASN A 14 -0.41 12.19 -10.64
CA ASN A 14 -1.78 11.65 -10.63
C ASN A 14 -1.75 10.16 -10.28
N ALA A 15 -2.73 9.72 -9.48
CA ALA A 15 -2.89 8.31 -9.18
C ALA A 15 -2.99 7.48 -10.47
N PRO A 16 -2.07 6.56 -10.73
CA PRO A 16 -2.20 5.68 -11.88
C PRO A 16 -3.47 4.83 -11.78
N ASP A 17 -4.18 4.69 -12.89
CA ASP A 17 -5.43 3.93 -12.94
C ASP A 17 -5.18 2.43 -12.74
N PHE A 18 -6.10 1.80 -12.00
CA PHE A 18 -6.14 0.36 -11.79
C PHE A 18 -7.57 -0.17 -11.89
N LYS A 19 -7.68 -1.43 -12.29
CA LYS A 19 -8.92 -2.20 -12.30
C LYS A 19 -8.56 -3.66 -12.06
N LEU A 20 -8.72 -4.12 -10.82
CA LEU A 20 -8.20 -5.40 -10.33
C LEU A 20 -9.27 -6.18 -9.56
N PRO A 21 -9.21 -7.51 -9.55
CA PRO A 21 -10.06 -8.32 -8.68
C PRO A 21 -9.61 -8.21 -7.22
N ASP A 22 -10.58 -8.15 -6.31
CA ASP A 22 -10.36 -8.39 -4.89
C ASP A 22 -10.32 -9.88 -4.55
N THR A 23 -10.22 -10.20 -3.26
CA THR A 23 -10.15 -11.59 -2.77
C THR A 23 -11.44 -12.40 -2.96
N ASP A 24 -12.54 -11.76 -3.31
CA ASP A 24 -13.82 -12.39 -3.63
C ASP A 24 -14.10 -12.40 -5.14
N GLY A 25 -13.16 -11.90 -5.96
CA GLY A 25 -13.28 -11.80 -7.41
C GLY A 25 -14.08 -10.59 -7.89
N LYS A 26 -14.50 -9.71 -6.98
CA LYS A 26 -15.15 -8.46 -7.35
C LYS A 26 -14.11 -7.50 -7.93
N ILE A 27 -14.43 -6.91 -9.08
CA ILE A 27 -13.56 -5.90 -9.70
C ILE A 27 -13.68 -4.59 -8.95
N VAL A 28 -12.53 -4.06 -8.54
CA VAL A 28 -12.37 -2.76 -7.88
C VAL A 28 -11.45 -1.89 -8.73
N SER A 29 -11.84 -0.64 -8.93
CA SER A 29 -11.13 0.33 -9.76
C SER A 29 -10.82 1.62 -9.00
N LEU A 30 -9.88 2.42 -9.51
CA LEU A 30 -9.60 3.75 -8.96
C LEU A 30 -10.86 4.63 -8.93
N ALA A 31 -11.75 4.51 -9.93
CA ALA A 31 -12.99 5.27 -10.04
C ALA A 31 -13.97 5.03 -8.88
N ASP A 32 -13.93 3.84 -8.24
CA ASP A 32 -14.79 3.51 -7.10
C ASP A 32 -14.49 4.38 -5.87
N PHE A 33 -13.36 5.04 -5.85
CA PHE A 33 -12.92 5.91 -4.76
C PHE A 33 -13.06 7.41 -5.06
N LYS A 34 -13.67 7.80 -6.21
CA LYS A 34 -13.73 9.19 -6.71
C LYS A 34 -14.23 10.21 -5.69
N ASP A 35 -15.18 9.82 -4.83
CA ASP A 35 -15.82 10.70 -3.84
C ASP A 35 -15.15 10.67 -2.45
N LYS A 36 -13.98 10.01 -2.34
CA LYS A 36 -13.21 9.94 -1.10
C LYS A 36 -12.34 11.18 -0.89
N ALA A 37 -12.30 11.67 0.35
CA ALA A 37 -11.46 12.80 0.74
C ALA A 37 -9.96 12.50 0.55
N ALA A 38 -9.56 11.25 0.75
CA ALA A 38 -8.21 10.77 0.50
C ALA A 38 -8.23 9.28 0.14
N LEU A 39 -7.19 8.84 -0.58
CA LEU A 39 -6.98 7.43 -0.93
C LEU A 39 -5.56 6.99 -0.57
N VAL A 40 -5.45 5.97 0.26
CA VAL A 40 -4.18 5.29 0.55
C VAL A 40 -4.10 4.03 -0.31
N VAL A 41 -3.05 3.91 -1.11
CA VAL A 41 -2.70 2.69 -1.86
C VAL A 41 -1.48 2.07 -1.20
N VAL A 42 -1.57 0.81 -0.82
CA VAL A 42 -0.49 0.07 -0.17
C VAL A 42 -0.15 -1.15 -1.01
N PHE A 43 1.04 -1.18 -1.60
CA PHE A 43 1.57 -2.43 -2.15
C PHE A 43 2.05 -3.29 -0.99
N MET A 44 1.45 -4.46 -0.84
CA MET A 44 1.66 -5.33 0.31
C MET A 44 1.54 -6.79 -0.11
N CYS A 45 2.00 -7.70 0.73
CA CYS A 45 1.87 -9.14 0.52
C CYS A 45 1.76 -9.86 1.87
N ASN A 46 1.43 -11.15 1.86
CA ASN A 46 1.12 -11.87 3.09
C ASN A 46 2.37 -12.31 3.87
N HIS A 47 3.46 -12.64 3.16
CA HIS A 47 4.63 -13.29 3.79
C HIS A 47 5.77 -12.31 4.12
N CYS A 48 5.69 -11.03 3.71
CA CYS A 48 6.75 -10.07 4.01
C CYS A 48 6.79 -9.72 5.50
N PRO A 49 7.92 -9.92 6.20
CA PRO A 49 8.03 -9.59 7.63
C PRO A 49 7.70 -8.13 7.95
N TYR A 50 7.99 -7.21 7.04
CA TYR A 50 7.68 -5.78 7.19
C TYR A 50 6.18 -5.50 7.11
N VAL A 51 5.44 -6.21 6.24
CA VAL A 51 3.98 -6.11 6.17
C VAL A 51 3.35 -6.76 7.40
N VAL A 52 3.81 -7.95 7.78
CA VAL A 52 3.35 -8.66 8.99
C VAL A 52 3.56 -7.79 10.24
N HIS A 53 4.69 -7.08 10.30
CA HIS A 53 5.01 -6.19 11.42
C HIS A 53 3.98 -5.05 11.59
N ILE A 54 3.57 -4.39 10.50
CA ILE A 54 2.62 -3.26 10.56
C ILE A 54 1.15 -3.67 10.40
N ARG A 55 0.86 -4.95 10.18
CA ARG A 55 -0.47 -5.49 9.84
C ARG A 55 -1.59 -5.00 10.75
N GLY A 56 -1.42 -5.13 12.07
CA GLY A 56 -2.40 -4.66 13.05
C GLY A 56 -2.57 -3.14 13.05
N GLY A 57 -1.47 -2.41 12.90
CA GLY A 57 -1.50 -0.94 12.80
C GLY A 57 -2.21 -0.46 11.54
N LEU A 58 -2.04 -1.16 10.42
CA LEU A 58 -2.72 -0.84 9.16
C LEU A 58 -4.22 -1.13 9.25
N ALA A 59 -4.62 -2.26 9.86
CA ALA A 59 -6.02 -2.56 10.14
C ALA A 59 -6.66 -1.48 11.02
N GLN A 60 -5.99 -1.11 12.13
CA GLN A 60 -6.47 -0.06 13.04
C GLN A 60 -6.58 1.30 12.34
N LEU A 61 -5.60 1.66 11.51
CA LEU A 61 -5.66 2.89 10.72
C LEU A 61 -6.90 2.92 9.81
N ALA A 62 -7.25 1.80 9.20
CA ALA A 62 -8.44 1.71 8.36
C ALA A 62 -9.73 1.98 9.18
N TYR A 63 -9.85 1.41 10.37
CA TYR A 63 -10.98 1.69 11.26
C TYR A 63 -11.05 3.16 11.67
N ASP A 64 -9.92 3.77 12.03
CA ASP A 64 -9.86 5.14 12.53
C ASP A 64 -10.21 6.18 11.45
N TYR A 65 -9.88 5.90 10.19
CA TYR A 65 -10.02 6.86 9.08
C TYR A 65 -11.21 6.58 8.16
N SER A 66 -11.80 5.40 8.18
CA SER A 66 -13.01 5.09 7.40
C SER A 66 -14.16 6.08 7.67
N PRO A 67 -14.48 6.45 8.93
CA PRO A 67 -15.52 7.45 9.21
C PRO A 67 -15.19 8.87 8.72
N LYS A 68 -13.92 9.15 8.42
CA LYS A 68 -13.43 10.44 7.90
C LYS A 68 -13.40 10.51 6.38
N ASN A 69 -14.13 9.63 5.71
CA ASN A 69 -14.20 9.52 4.24
C ASN A 69 -12.84 9.24 3.56
N VAL A 70 -11.94 8.54 4.24
CA VAL A 70 -10.69 8.04 3.69
C VAL A 70 -10.90 6.61 3.20
N ALA A 71 -10.39 6.30 2.00
CA ALA A 71 -10.30 4.94 1.51
C ALA A 71 -8.87 4.41 1.63
N ILE A 72 -8.76 3.11 1.89
CA ILE A 72 -7.51 2.35 1.79
C ILE A 72 -7.73 1.22 0.80
N VAL A 73 -6.71 0.88 0.04
CA VAL A 73 -6.67 -0.30 -0.82
C VAL A 73 -5.31 -0.96 -0.71
N GLY A 74 -5.30 -2.26 -0.44
CA GLY A 74 -4.11 -3.10 -0.52
C GLY A 74 -3.98 -3.70 -1.91
N ILE A 75 -2.76 -3.76 -2.46
CA ILE A 75 -2.48 -4.39 -3.75
C ILE A 75 -1.33 -5.37 -3.57
N ASN A 76 -1.56 -6.63 -3.93
CA ASN A 76 -0.53 -7.64 -4.01
C ASN A 76 -0.16 -7.87 -5.48
N SER A 77 1.11 -7.62 -5.80
CA SER A 77 1.66 -7.81 -7.14
C SER A 77 2.75 -8.90 -7.16
N ASN A 78 2.84 -9.74 -6.12
CA ASN A 78 3.83 -10.81 -6.09
C ASN A 78 3.44 -11.95 -7.05
N ASP A 79 4.45 -12.60 -7.60
CA ASP A 79 4.29 -13.84 -8.39
C ASP A 79 3.78 -14.97 -7.48
N ALA A 80 2.47 -15.13 -7.40
CA ALA A 80 1.84 -16.15 -6.57
C ALA A 80 2.16 -17.59 -7.02
N LYS A 81 2.64 -17.81 -8.25
CA LYS A 81 3.06 -19.13 -8.73
C LYS A 81 4.32 -19.59 -7.99
N ASN A 82 5.30 -18.71 -7.86
CA ASN A 82 6.55 -19.01 -7.19
C ASN A 82 6.50 -18.70 -5.68
N TYR A 83 5.52 -17.87 -5.25
CA TYR A 83 5.30 -17.48 -3.85
C TYR A 83 3.85 -17.76 -3.44
N PRO A 84 3.46 -19.05 -3.26
CA PRO A 84 2.06 -19.46 -3.06
C PRO A 84 1.42 -18.91 -1.78
N ALA A 85 2.22 -18.43 -0.81
CA ALA A 85 1.72 -17.71 0.37
C ALA A 85 1.01 -16.40 0.00
N ASP A 86 1.25 -15.86 -1.20
CA ASP A 86 0.64 -14.64 -1.72
C ASP A 86 -0.48 -14.91 -2.74
N SER A 87 -0.94 -16.15 -2.86
CA SER A 87 -2.06 -16.49 -3.75
C SER A 87 -3.36 -15.81 -3.33
N PRO A 88 -4.30 -15.56 -4.26
CA PRO A 88 -5.60 -14.95 -3.95
C PRO A 88 -6.36 -15.65 -2.80
N ALA A 89 -6.29 -16.99 -2.73
CA ALA A 89 -6.87 -17.75 -1.62
C ALA A 89 -6.23 -17.39 -0.28
N LYS A 90 -4.89 -17.26 -0.24
CA LYS A 90 -4.17 -16.86 0.97
C LYS A 90 -4.36 -15.39 1.32
N MET A 91 -4.53 -14.52 0.34
CA MET A 91 -4.94 -13.13 0.57
C MET A 91 -6.31 -13.05 1.24
N LYS A 92 -7.27 -13.91 0.85
CA LYS A 92 -8.58 -14.00 1.50
C LYS A 92 -8.47 -14.43 2.96
N ASP A 93 -7.60 -15.38 3.26
CA ASP A 93 -7.30 -15.81 4.64
C ASP A 93 -6.68 -14.65 5.44
N GLU A 94 -5.74 -13.90 4.82
CA GLU A 94 -5.07 -12.75 5.45
C GLU A 94 -6.05 -11.62 5.77
N VAL A 95 -6.99 -11.28 4.87
CA VAL A 95 -8.03 -10.28 5.13
C VAL A 95 -8.80 -10.60 6.41
N LYS A 96 -9.17 -11.87 6.60
CA LYS A 96 -9.89 -12.31 7.81
C LYS A 96 -9.00 -12.27 9.06
N THR A 97 -7.77 -12.78 8.94
CA THR A 97 -6.83 -12.90 10.07
C THR A 97 -6.38 -11.53 10.56
N ALA A 98 -6.09 -10.61 9.63
CA ALA A 98 -5.65 -9.26 9.94
C ALA A 98 -6.80 -8.32 10.32
N GLY A 99 -8.06 -8.69 10.00
CA GLY A 99 -9.22 -7.84 10.21
C GLY A 99 -9.27 -6.63 9.27
N TYR A 100 -8.80 -6.77 8.04
CA TYR A 100 -8.85 -5.68 7.07
C TYR A 100 -10.30 -5.39 6.65
N ILE A 101 -10.70 -4.12 6.75
CA ILE A 101 -12.00 -3.62 6.30
C ILE A 101 -11.93 -2.94 4.92
N PHE A 102 -10.80 -3.03 4.27
CA PHE A 102 -10.53 -2.44 2.95
C PHE A 102 -10.29 -3.54 1.91
N PRO A 103 -10.53 -3.26 0.62
CA PRO A 103 -10.28 -4.23 -0.45
C PRO A 103 -8.81 -4.56 -0.58
N TYR A 104 -8.50 -5.85 -0.73
CA TYR A 104 -7.17 -6.37 -1.00
C TYR A 104 -7.16 -6.99 -2.39
N LEU A 105 -6.46 -6.34 -3.32
CA LEU A 105 -6.52 -6.60 -4.75
C LEU A 105 -5.33 -7.41 -5.23
N TYR A 106 -5.54 -8.23 -6.26
CA TYR A 106 -4.49 -9.01 -6.87
C TYR A 106 -4.12 -8.46 -8.26
N ASP A 107 -2.91 -7.92 -8.39
CA ASP A 107 -2.30 -7.44 -9.63
C ASP A 107 -1.47 -8.54 -10.28
N GLU A 108 -2.15 -9.54 -10.85
CA GLU A 108 -1.51 -10.72 -11.45
C GLU A 108 -0.49 -10.36 -12.53
N THR A 109 -0.77 -9.34 -13.31
CA THR A 109 0.10 -8.90 -14.42
C THR A 109 1.27 -8.06 -13.96
N GLN A 110 1.24 -7.56 -12.72
CA GLN A 110 2.21 -6.65 -12.13
C GLN A 110 2.27 -5.28 -12.85
N ALA A 111 1.29 -5.02 -13.71
CA ALA A 111 1.24 -3.79 -14.50
C ALA A 111 0.90 -2.57 -13.62
N VAL A 112 0.08 -2.75 -12.59
CA VAL A 112 -0.27 -1.67 -11.66
C VAL A 112 0.94 -1.32 -10.80
N ALA A 113 1.67 -2.30 -10.25
CA ALA A 113 2.90 -2.05 -9.52
C ALA A 113 3.91 -1.25 -10.35
N LYS A 114 4.08 -1.57 -11.63
CA LYS A 114 4.96 -0.82 -12.54
C LYS A 114 4.51 0.62 -12.72
N LYS A 115 3.21 0.88 -12.93
CA LYS A 115 2.67 2.23 -13.09
C LYS A 115 2.90 3.10 -11.84
N TYR A 116 2.78 2.51 -10.65
CA TYR A 116 3.08 3.18 -9.37
C TYR A 116 4.58 3.24 -9.07
N ARG A 117 5.43 2.62 -9.87
CA ARG A 117 6.85 2.41 -9.61
C ARG A 117 7.09 1.81 -8.21
N ALA A 118 6.17 0.97 -7.76
CA ALA A 118 6.28 0.28 -6.48
C ALA A 118 7.46 -0.70 -6.51
N ALA A 119 8.30 -0.67 -5.50
CA ALA A 119 9.54 -1.47 -5.44
C ALA A 119 9.55 -2.48 -4.31
N CYS A 120 8.87 -2.18 -3.21
CA CYS A 120 8.92 -2.99 -1.99
C CYS A 120 7.53 -3.26 -1.42
N THR A 121 7.48 -4.09 -0.39
CA THR A 121 6.31 -4.29 0.45
C THR A 121 6.69 -4.12 1.93
N PRO A 122 5.99 -3.25 2.69
CA PRO A 122 4.93 -2.35 2.24
C PRO A 122 5.50 -1.14 1.44
N ASP A 123 4.82 -0.71 0.38
CA ASP A 123 5.10 0.55 -0.31
C ASP A 123 3.81 1.39 -0.30
N ILE A 124 3.85 2.59 0.28
CA ILE A 124 2.66 3.35 0.69
C ILE A 124 2.58 4.66 -0.09
N PHE A 125 1.40 4.91 -0.67
CA PHE A 125 1.08 6.11 -1.45
C PHE A 125 -0.22 6.71 -0.93
N LEU A 126 -0.22 8.00 -0.58
CA LEU A 126 -1.42 8.75 -0.19
C LEU A 126 -1.75 9.80 -1.24
N PHE A 127 -2.97 9.75 -1.73
CA PHE A 127 -3.51 10.70 -2.69
C PHE A 127 -4.60 11.55 -2.03
N ASP A 128 -4.65 12.83 -2.39
CA ASP A 128 -5.71 13.76 -1.98
C ASP A 128 -7.05 13.51 -2.71
N CYS A 129 -8.04 14.37 -2.50
CA CYS A 129 -9.35 14.29 -3.17
C CYS A 129 -9.24 14.48 -4.69
N GLY A 130 -8.24 15.21 -5.18
CA GLY A 130 -7.91 15.38 -6.61
C GLY A 130 -7.10 14.23 -7.20
N ARG A 131 -6.81 13.20 -6.41
CA ARG A 131 -5.94 12.06 -6.78
C ARG A 131 -4.52 12.48 -7.13
N ARG A 132 -4.03 13.56 -6.52
CA ARG A 132 -2.64 13.95 -6.55
C ARG A 132 -1.88 13.27 -5.41
N LEU A 133 -0.70 12.72 -5.71
CA LEU A 133 0.19 12.11 -4.72
C LEU A 133 0.70 13.19 -3.77
N VAL A 134 0.35 13.08 -2.49
CA VAL A 134 0.75 14.04 -1.45
C VAL A 134 1.68 13.43 -0.41
N TYR A 135 1.71 12.10 -0.30
CA TYR A 135 2.63 11.39 0.56
C TYR A 135 3.02 10.05 -0.06
N ARG A 136 4.29 9.72 -0.04
CA ARG A 136 4.84 8.40 -0.27
C ARG A 136 5.96 8.17 0.74
N GLY A 137 5.86 7.08 1.47
CA GLY A 137 6.84 6.88 2.53
C GLY A 137 6.44 5.78 3.50
N GLN A 138 7.19 5.72 4.59
CA GLN A 138 7.01 4.70 5.62
C GLN A 138 5.69 4.85 6.38
N PHE A 139 5.22 3.75 6.97
CA PHE A 139 4.08 3.77 7.88
C PHE A 139 4.43 4.58 9.16
N ASP A 140 5.56 4.25 9.73
CA ASP A 140 6.27 4.91 10.83
C ASP A 140 7.73 4.42 10.89
N ALA A 141 8.47 4.80 11.92
CA ALA A 141 9.86 4.40 12.10
C ALA A 141 10.03 2.95 12.63
N SER A 142 8.92 2.24 12.92
CA SER A 142 9.00 0.85 13.41
C SER A 142 9.49 -0.10 12.33
N ARG A 143 10.27 -1.08 12.72
CA ARG A 143 10.76 -2.16 11.85
C ARG A 143 10.81 -3.45 12.65
N PRO A 144 10.70 -4.62 12.00
CA PRO A 144 10.89 -5.89 12.68
C PRO A 144 12.19 -5.87 13.51
N GLY A 145 12.09 -6.07 14.82
CA GLY A 145 13.22 -6.19 15.73
C GLY A 145 13.87 -4.88 16.21
N ASN A 146 13.40 -3.69 15.81
CA ASN A 146 14.00 -2.42 16.26
C ASN A 146 13.44 -1.86 17.57
N GLY A 147 12.45 -2.51 18.18
CA GLY A 147 11.87 -2.10 19.46
C GLY A 147 10.99 -0.86 19.43
N ILE A 148 10.80 -0.23 18.27
CA ILE A 148 9.93 0.94 18.12
C ILE A 148 8.49 0.47 17.95
N PRO A 149 7.50 1.02 18.71
CA PRO A 149 6.11 0.64 18.58
C PRO A 149 5.52 0.97 17.20
N VAL A 150 4.65 0.11 16.69
CA VAL A 150 3.88 0.34 15.47
C VAL A 150 2.73 1.31 15.78
N THR A 151 2.76 2.50 15.23
CA THR A 151 1.78 3.56 15.48
C THR A 151 1.16 4.14 14.22
N GLY A 152 1.83 4.00 13.07
CA GLY A 152 1.47 4.65 11.82
C GLY A 152 1.66 6.18 11.86
N LYS A 153 2.52 6.68 12.74
CA LYS A 153 2.68 8.12 13.03
C LYS A 153 2.84 8.97 11.77
N ASP A 154 3.68 8.53 10.83
CA ASP A 154 4.02 9.36 9.67
C ASP A 154 2.86 9.38 8.65
N LEU A 155 2.25 8.24 8.37
CA LEU A 155 1.07 8.17 7.51
C LEU A 155 -0.15 8.87 8.13
N ARG A 156 -0.35 8.73 9.44
CA ARG A 156 -1.42 9.45 10.16
C ARG A 156 -1.24 10.96 10.10
N ALA A 157 -0.03 11.47 10.31
CA ALA A 157 0.26 12.90 10.19
C ALA A 157 -0.03 13.44 8.78
N ALA A 158 0.33 12.67 7.75
CA ALA A 158 0.01 13.02 6.37
C ALA A 158 -1.51 13.02 6.09
N LEU A 159 -2.23 12.00 6.57
CA LEU A 159 -3.70 11.91 6.46
C LEU A 159 -4.39 13.08 7.16
N ASP A 160 -3.99 13.39 8.40
CA ASP A 160 -4.58 14.48 9.17
C ASP A 160 -4.31 15.85 8.51
N ALA A 161 -3.14 16.06 7.90
CA ALA A 161 -2.83 17.26 7.12
C ALA A 161 -3.76 17.37 5.90
N VAL A 162 -3.92 16.31 5.12
CA VAL A 162 -4.82 16.28 3.95
C VAL A 162 -6.26 16.58 4.35
N LEU A 163 -6.77 15.93 5.39
CA LEU A 163 -8.14 16.14 5.87
C LEU A 163 -8.38 17.56 6.41
N ALA A 164 -7.33 18.19 6.93
CA ALA A 164 -7.36 19.59 7.36
C ALA A 164 -7.15 20.61 6.23
N GLY A 165 -7.01 20.16 4.97
CA GLY A 165 -6.71 21.01 3.82
C GLY A 165 -5.31 21.65 3.85
N LYS A 166 -4.39 21.02 4.58
CA LYS A 166 -2.99 21.46 4.73
C LYS A 166 -2.05 20.65 3.85
N SER A 167 -0.92 21.25 3.47
CA SER A 167 0.16 20.53 2.81
C SER A 167 0.79 19.49 3.73
N THR A 168 1.18 18.36 3.18
CA THR A 168 2.01 17.37 3.86
C THR A 168 3.47 17.85 3.92
N SER A 169 4.28 17.25 4.81
CA SER A 169 5.71 17.51 4.85
C SER A 169 6.38 17.16 3.51
N GLU A 170 7.29 18.00 3.03
CA GLU A 170 8.15 17.70 1.88
C GLU A 170 9.21 16.63 2.22
N PHE A 171 9.64 16.59 3.49
CA PHE A 171 10.56 15.59 4.01
C PHE A 171 9.78 14.33 4.38
N GLN A 172 9.85 13.34 3.49
CA GLN A 172 9.19 12.06 3.66
C GLN A 172 10.22 10.94 3.61
N VAL A 173 10.19 10.09 4.64
CA VAL A 173 11.09 8.93 4.75
C VAL A 173 10.57 7.80 3.88
N ALA A 174 11.41 7.26 3.02
CA ALA A 174 11.00 6.16 2.12
C ALA A 174 10.49 4.94 2.90
N SER A 175 9.45 4.30 2.38
CA SER A 175 9.13 2.91 2.75
C SER A 175 10.33 2.03 2.49
N ILE A 176 10.52 1.03 3.33
CA ILE A 176 11.56 0.02 3.16
C ILE A 176 10.99 -1.35 3.53
N GLY A 177 11.30 -2.36 2.73
CA GLY A 177 10.83 -3.71 2.97
C GLY A 177 11.40 -4.73 2.00
N CYS A 178 10.72 -5.86 1.85
CA CYS A 178 11.09 -6.86 0.86
C CYS A 178 10.77 -6.35 -0.54
N ASN A 179 11.63 -6.63 -1.52
CA ASN A 179 11.31 -6.35 -2.92
C ASN A 179 10.02 -7.07 -3.37
N ILE A 180 9.25 -6.46 -4.28
CA ILE A 180 8.16 -7.13 -4.99
C ILE A 180 8.74 -8.35 -5.72
N LYS A 181 8.03 -9.48 -5.66
CA LYS A 181 8.43 -10.72 -6.33
C LYS A 181 7.95 -10.70 -7.76
N TRP A 182 8.78 -10.13 -8.63
CA TRP A 182 8.49 -10.04 -10.05
C TRP A 182 8.48 -11.42 -10.71
N LYS A 183 7.62 -11.60 -11.69
CA LYS A 183 7.67 -12.76 -12.59
C LYS A 183 8.94 -12.65 -13.43
N THR A 184 9.60 -13.77 -13.69
CA THR A 184 10.82 -13.81 -14.51
C THR A 184 10.59 -13.13 -15.86
N GLY A 185 11.43 -12.17 -16.20
CA GLY A 185 11.33 -11.38 -17.43
C GLY A 185 10.29 -10.26 -17.39
N ASN A 186 9.64 -10.04 -16.22
CA ASN A 186 8.69 -8.95 -16.01
C ASN A 186 9.21 -7.91 -15.01
N GLU A 187 10.50 -7.94 -14.71
CA GLU A 187 11.13 -6.97 -13.82
C GLU A 187 11.08 -5.57 -14.47
N PRO A 188 10.80 -4.50 -13.70
CA PRO A 188 10.84 -3.15 -14.23
C PRO A 188 12.27 -2.62 -14.34
N ASP A 189 12.45 -1.52 -15.08
CA ASP A 189 13.73 -0.84 -15.30
C ASP A 189 14.33 -0.18 -14.05
N TYR A 190 13.52 -0.04 -13.00
CA TYR A 190 13.91 0.54 -11.71
C TYR A 190 14.17 -0.50 -10.59
N PHE A 191 14.19 -1.78 -11.00
CA PHE A 191 14.40 -2.90 -10.06
C PHE A 191 15.89 -3.22 -9.89
#